data_99b80f66a7149b76e4b064fed6abeb10
#
_entry.id   99b80f66a7149b76e4b064fed6abeb10
#
_cell.length_a   1.000
_cell.length_b   1.000
_cell.length_c   1.000
_cell.angle_alpha   90.00
_cell.angle_beta   90.00
_cell.angle_gamma   90.00
#
_symmetry.space_group_name_H-M   'P 1'
#
loop_
_entity.id
_entity.type
_entity.pdbx_description
1 polymer ?
#
loop_
_entity_poly.entity_id
_entity_poly.type
_entity_poly.pdbx_seq_one_letter_code
_entity_poly.pdbx_strand_id
1 'polypeptide(L)'
;MPFSTVPDLPMTYRAPIRDIAFALQAVAGIDQVAATGAFPDYDADLMGAVLEAAGQFPEEVLAPLNRVGDQKGSVCKDGNVTPAPGFSDAYRQFAAGGWTGLTAQTHSGGQQLPKALELAAYETVHSANMAFGLCPMLSLAAIEALEAVGTDSQKETYLTRLVSGEWTGAMVLTEPGAGSDLGALTATAIPNGDGTYKLSGQKIFITWGDHDATDNIVHLVLARLPDSPPGPKGISLFLASKYHVNADGSLGERNSFHPVSVEHKLGIHGSPTCVMAYEDATAELVGQPNQGLAHMFVMMNAARLAVGVEGVGIAERAYQHALQYAQERKQGRSVWTGVANSPIVDHPDVRRTLSVMKAKIAAARAICLSTGVAADQIGRASWRERV
;
A
#
# COMPACT_ATOMS: atom_id res chain seq x y z
N MET A 1 -22.09 0.70 32.84
CA MET A 1 -23.11 0.05 31.99
C MET A 1 -22.37 -0.58 30.86
N PRO A 2 -22.50 -1.88 30.55
CA PRO A 2 -21.86 -2.46 29.37
C PRO A 2 -22.52 -1.83 28.15
N PHE A 3 -21.71 -1.36 27.21
CA PHE A 3 -22.16 -0.92 25.91
C PHE A 3 -22.95 -2.07 25.29
N SER A 4 -24.23 -1.83 24.98
CA SER A 4 -25.04 -2.82 24.31
C SER A 4 -24.35 -3.20 23.01
N THR A 5 -24.17 -4.49 22.79
CA THR A 5 -23.69 -5.05 21.53
C THR A 5 -24.49 -4.45 20.38
N VAL A 6 -23.85 -3.64 19.56
CA VAL A 6 -24.41 -3.21 18.28
C VAL A 6 -24.72 -4.52 17.52
N PRO A 7 -25.93 -4.71 16.98
CA PRO A 7 -26.25 -5.89 16.21
C PRO A 7 -25.20 -6.08 15.11
N ASP A 8 -24.78 -7.32 14.89
CA ASP A 8 -23.92 -7.72 13.79
C ASP A 8 -24.65 -7.53 12.45
N LEU A 9 -24.73 -6.30 11.99
CA LEU A 9 -25.19 -6.03 10.64
C LEU A 9 -24.11 -6.53 9.66
N PRO A 10 -24.48 -7.36 8.67
CA PRO A 10 -23.55 -7.75 7.65
C PRO A 10 -23.04 -6.48 6.96
N MET A 11 -21.77 -6.15 7.16
CA MET A 11 -21.12 -4.97 6.57
C MET A 11 -20.91 -5.21 5.08
N THR A 12 -21.91 -4.91 4.27
CA THR A 12 -21.80 -4.98 2.82
C THR A 12 -21.09 -3.73 2.30
N TYR A 13 -19.83 -3.86 1.91
CA TYR A 13 -19.13 -2.83 1.14
C TYR A 13 -19.62 -2.88 -0.32
N ARG A 14 -19.77 -1.71 -0.94
CA ARG A 14 -20.02 -1.54 -2.36
C ARG A 14 -19.06 -0.51 -2.93
N ALA A 15 -18.29 -0.91 -3.92
CA ALA A 15 -17.34 -0.02 -4.57
C ALA A 15 -18.09 1.10 -5.33
N PRO A 16 -17.78 2.39 -5.07
CA PRO A 16 -18.47 3.51 -5.70
C PRO A 16 -17.93 3.78 -7.11
N ILE A 17 -17.95 2.78 -7.98
CA ILE A 17 -17.31 2.79 -9.31
C ILE A 17 -17.79 3.97 -10.17
N ARG A 18 -19.08 4.31 -10.11
CA ARG A 18 -19.62 5.45 -10.87
C ARG A 18 -19.05 6.79 -10.40
N ASP A 19 -18.91 6.97 -9.08
CA ASP A 19 -18.35 8.20 -8.49
C ASP A 19 -16.85 8.29 -8.80
N ILE A 20 -16.13 7.15 -8.79
CA ILE A 20 -14.72 7.04 -9.14
C ILE A 20 -14.51 7.37 -10.64
N ALA A 21 -15.26 6.73 -11.54
CA ALA A 21 -15.19 6.96 -12.97
C ALA A 21 -15.50 8.44 -13.32
N PHE A 22 -16.54 9.02 -12.69
CA PHE A 22 -16.85 10.44 -12.85
C PHE A 22 -15.69 11.34 -12.41
N ALA A 23 -15.10 11.05 -11.25
CA ALA A 23 -13.96 11.83 -10.74
C ALA A 23 -12.73 11.71 -11.65
N LEU A 24 -12.43 10.53 -12.20
CA LEU A 24 -11.34 10.33 -13.15
C LEU A 24 -11.55 11.09 -14.46
N GLN A 25 -12.73 10.94 -15.07
CA GLN A 25 -12.99 11.49 -16.40
C GLN A 25 -13.35 12.97 -16.35
N ALA A 26 -14.39 13.33 -15.59
CA ALA A 26 -14.96 14.67 -15.63
C ALA A 26 -14.21 15.69 -14.77
N VAL A 27 -13.51 15.25 -13.73
CA VAL A 27 -12.81 16.16 -12.81
C VAL A 27 -11.30 16.11 -13.00
N ALA A 28 -10.69 14.92 -12.94
CA ALA A 28 -9.24 14.77 -13.09
C ALA A 28 -8.76 14.84 -14.55
N GLY A 29 -9.63 14.50 -15.51
CA GLY A 29 -9.33 14.60 -16.93
C GLY A 29 -8.34 13.55 -17.43
N ILE A 30 -8.49 12.28 -16.97
CA ILE A 30 -7.58 11.18 -17.31
C ILE A 30 -7.44 10.96 -18.82
N ASP A 31 -8.44 11.30 -19.63
CA ASP A 31 -8.38 11.19 -21.09
C ASP A 31 -7.24 12.03 -21.70
N GLN A 32 -6.80 13.09 -21.02
CA GLN A 32 -5.64 13.88 -21.44
C GLN A 32 -4.33 13.09 -21.35
N VAL A 33 -4.28 12.08 -20.48
CA VAL A 33 -3.11 11.20 -20.32
C VAL A 33 -2.96 10.30 -21.53
N ALA A 34 -4.06 9.80 -22.10
CA ALA A 34 -4.06 9.02 -23.35
C ALA A 34 -3.40 9.78 -24.51
N ALA A 35 -3.65 11.10 -24.60
CA ALA A 35 -3.10 11.96 -25.64
C ALA A 35 -1.56 12.11 -25.58
N THR A 36 -0.90 11.74 -24.48
CA THR A 36 0.56 11.81 -24.34
C THR A 36 1.30 10.72 -25.11
N GLY A 37 0.61 9.63 -25.49
CA GLY A 37 1.22 8.44 -26.09
C GLY A 37 2.08 7.60 -25.12
N ALA A 38 2.12 7.96 -23.84
CA ALA A 38 2.92 7.24 -22.82
C ALA A 38 2.28 5.92 -22.37
N PHE A 39 1.01 5.73 -22.63
CA PHE A 39 0.20 4.58 -22.22
C PHE A 39 -0.52 4.00 -23.45
N PRO A 40 0.19 3.22 -24.29
CA PRO A 40 -0.31 2.81 -25.61
C PRO A 40 -1.56 1.92 -25.56
N ASP A 41 -1.69 1.14 -24.48
CA ASP A 41 -2.81 0.20 -24.32
C ASP A 41 -3.98 0.80 -23.52
N TYR A 42 -3.86 2.06 -23.05
CA TYR A 42 -4.90 2.71 -22.28
C TYR A 42 -5.96 3.36 -23.18
N ASP A 43 -7.21 3.00 -22.95
CA ASP A 43 -8.40 3.66 -23.50
C ASP A 43 -9.56 3.68 -22.48
N ALA A 44 -10.69 4.28 -22.86
CA ALA A 44 -11.85 4.40 -21.97
C ALA A 44 -12.55 3.05 -21.70
N ASP A 45 -12.50 2.11 -22.64
CA ASP A 45 -13.12 0.79 -22.46
C ASP A 45 -12.29 -0.04 -21.49
N LEU A 46 -10.96 -0.03 -21.62
CA LEU A 46 -10.05 -0.67 -20.66
C LEU A 46 -10.19 -0.07 -19.27
N MET A 47 -10.26 1.28 -19.17
CA MET A 47 -10.52 1.94 -17.88
C MET A 47 -11.81 1.42 -17.25
N GLY A 48 -12.90 1.32 -18.02
CA GLY A 48 -14.18 0.78 -17.55
C GLY A 48 -14.03 -0.64 -17.01
N ALA A 49 -13.38 -1.52 -17.77
CA ALA A 49 -13.15 -2.92 -17.40
C ALA A 49 -12.29 -3.07 -16.12
N VAL A 50 -11.21 -2.29 -16.01
CA VAL A 50 -10.34 -2.25 -14.82
C VAL A 50 -11.13 -1.79 -13.59
N LEU A 51 -11.92 -0.74 -13.70
CA LEU A 51 -12.72 -0.23 -12.58
C LEU A 51 -13.81 -1.23 -12.15
N GLU A 52 -14.47 -1.91 -13.08
CA GLU A 52 -15.47 -2.94 -12.76
C GLU A 52 -14.82 -4.10 -11.98
N ALA A 53 -13.70 -4.61 -12.48
CA ALA A 53 -12.95 -5.66 -11.80
C ALA A 53 -12.40 -5.19 -10.44
N ALA A 54 -11.92 -3.93 -10.35
CA ALA A 54 -11.49 -3.29 -9.10
C ALA A 54 -12.65 -3.10 -8.11
N GLY A 55 -13.90 -3.07 -8.56
CA GLY A 55 -15.07 -3.11 -7.67
C GLY A 55 -15.36 -4.49 -7.15
N GLN A 56 -15.41 -5.47 -8.04
CA GLN A 56 -15.86 -6.83 -7.73
C GLN A 56 -14.94 -7.55 -6.74
N PHE A 57 -13.65 -7.61 -7.00
CA PHE A 57 -12.70 -8.34 -6.15
C PHE A 57 -12.68 -7.84 -4.70
N PRO A 58 -12.58 -6.53 -4.42
CA PRO A 58 -12.65 -6.03 -3.05
C PRO A 58 -13.99 -6.30 -2.36
N GLU A 59 -15.12 -6.20 -3.07
CA GLU A 59 -16.44 -6.51 -2.50
C GLU A 59 -16.56 -7.97 -2.08
N GLU A 60 -16.16 -8.89 -2.96
CA GLU A 60 -16.39 -10.32 -2.79
C GLU A 60 -15.34 -10.99 -1.90
N VAL A 61 -14.08 -10.56 -1.98
CA VAL A 61 -12.94 -11.22 -1.31
C VAL A 61 -12.42 -10.43 -0.12
N LEU A 62 -12.18 -9.12 -0.26
CA LEU A 62 -11.48 -8.35 0.77
C LEU A 62 -12.41 -7.85 1.88
N ALA A 63 -13.61 -7.38 1.55
CA ALA A 63 -14.53 -6.83 2.53
C ALA A 63 -14.96 -7.86 3.60
N PRO A 64 -15.24 -9.14 3.28
CA PRO A 64 -15.52 -10.17 4.28
C PRO A 64 -14.35 -10.41 5.25
N LEU A 65 -13.10 -10.26 4.77
CA LEU A 65 -11.91 -10.49 5.57
C LEU A 65 -11.56 -9.32 6.50
N ASN A 66 -12.13 -8.13 6.30
CA ASN A 66 -11.80 -6.96 7.11
C ASN A 66 -12.04 -7.20 8.61
N ARG A 67 -13.21 -7.74 8.98
CA ARG A 67 -13.55 -8.07 10.37
C ARG A 67 -12.71 -9.22 10.92
N VAL A 68 -12.43 -10.22 10.09
CA VAL A 68 -11.56 -11.35 10.46
C VAL A 68 -10.16 -10.81 10.79
N GLY A 69 -9.61 -9.94 9.95
CA GLY A 69 -8.33 -9.28 10.16
C GLY A 69 -8.27 -8.47 11.45
N ASP A 70 -9.34 -7.72 11.76
CA ASP A 70 -9.43 -6.92 12.98
C ASP A 70 -9.51 -7.79 14.25
N GLN A 71 -10.30 -8.84 14.24
CA GLN A 71 -10.55 -9.69 15.41
C GLN A 71 -9.43 -10.71 15.68
N LYS A 72 -8.79 -11.23 14.64
CA LYS A 72 -7.76 -12.27 14.75
C LYS A 72 -6.34 -11.69 14.72
N GLY A 73 -6.14 -10.64 13.93
CA GLY A 73 -4.82 -10.04 13.73
C GLY A 73 -3.83 -10.97 13.03
N SER A 74 -2.60 -10.50 12.92
CA SER A 74 -1.43 -11.27 12.54
C SER A 74 -0.70 -11.81 13.78
N VAL A 75 0.00 -12.94 13.64
CA VAL A 75 0.67 -13.61 14.75
C VAL A 75 2.16 -13.76 14.46
N CYS A 76 3.01 -13.29 15.38
CA CYS A 76 4.45 -13.55 15.35
C CYS A 76 4.77 -14.71 16.30
N LYS A 77 5.37 -15.78 15.78
CA LYS A 77 5.78 -16.94 16.55
C LYS A 77 7.04 -17.56 15.96
N ASP A 78 8.00 -17.91 16.82
CA ASP A 78 9.24 -18.60 16.45
C ASP A 78 9.98 -17.92 15.26
N GLY A 79 10.06 -16.59 15.29
CA GLY A 79 10.74 -15.80 14.25
C GLY A 79 10.04 -15.78 12.88
N ASN A 80 8.74 -16.05 12.83
CA ASN A 80 7.91 -16.00 11.64
C ASN A 80 6.60 -15.26 11.93
N VAL A 81 6.05 -14.61 10.91
CA VAL A 81 4.75 -13.95 10.99
C VAL A 81 3.76 -14.64 10.07
N THR A 82 2.61 -15.00 10.63
CA THR A 82 1.45 -15.49 9.88
C THR A 82 0.41 -14.37 9.81
N PRO A 83 -0.04 -13.96 8.62
CA PRO A 83 -1.10 -12.98 8.44
C PRO A 83 -2.44 -13.47 9.01
N ALA A 84 -3.40 -12.56 9.10
CA ALA A 84 -4.76 -12.92 9.50
C ALA A 84 -5.37 -13.99 8.58
N PRO A 85 -6.24 -14.89 9.11
CA PRO A 85 -6.83 -15.97 8.34
C PRO A 85 -7.48 -15.48 7.05
N GLY A 86 -7.18 -16.14 5.93
CA GLY A 86 -7.68 -15.82 4.60
C GLY A 86 -6.88 -14.75 3.84
N PHE A 87 -5.97 -14.01 4.50
CA PHE A 87 -5.21 -12.95 3.82
C PHE A 87 -4.23 -13.50 2.79
N SER A 88 -3.56 -14.61 3.07
CA SER A 88 -2.63 -15.24 2.10
C SER A 88 -3.37 -15.75 0.85
N ASP A 89 -4.57 -16.32 1.00
CA ASP A 89 -5.40 -16.74 -0.13
C ASP A 89 -5.90 -15.54 -0.95
N ALA A 90 -6.33 -14.48 -0.26
CA ALA A 90 -6.74 -13.23 -0.92
C ALA A 90 -5.56 -12.59 -1.67
N TYR A 91 -4.34 -12.64 -1.11
CA TYR A 91 -3.15 -12.11 -1.78
C TYR A 91 -2.82 -12.89 -3.06
N ARG A 92 -2.89 -14.23 -3.04
CA ARG A 92 -2.70 -15.04 -4.24
C ARG A 92 -3.71 -14.71 -5.35
N GLN A 93 -4.98 -14.51 -5.00
CA GLN A 93 -6.00 -14.08 -5.94
C GLN A 93 -5.74 -12.67 -6.48
N PHE A 94 -5.30 -11.76 -5.61
CA PHE A 94 -4.92 -10.40 -5.98
C PHE A 94 -3.75 -10.38 -6.98
N ALA A 95 -2.69 -11.13 -6.71
CA ALA A 95 -1.55 -11.28 -7.60
C ALA A 95 -1.94 -11.92 -8.94
N ALA A 96 -2.74 -12.99 -8.91
CA ALA A 96 -3.25 -13.65 -10.12
C ALA A 96 -4.13 -12.72 -10.98
N GLY A 97 -4.80 -11.74 -10.38
CA GLY A 97 -5.54 -10.69 -11.07
C GLY A 97 -4.66 -9.60 -11.71
N GLY A 98 -3.33 -9.64 -11.53
CA GLY A 98 -2.39 -8.68 -12.11
C GLY A 98 -2.38 -7.29 -11.44
N TRP A 99 -2.99 -7.15 -10.27
CA TRP A 99 -3.13 -5.87 -9.58
C TRP A 99 -1.81 -5.27 -9.10
N THR A 100 -0.79 -6.07 -8.90
CA THR A 100 0.55 -5.66 -8.51
C THR A 100 1.36 -5.05 -9.66
N GLY A 101 0.96 -5.30 -10.90
CA GLY A 101 1.67 -4.86 -12.10
C GLY A 101 0.99 -3.74 -12.89
N LEU A 102 -0.05 -3.08 -12.37
CA LEU A 102 -0.85 -2.11 -13.15
C LEU A 102 -0.01 -1.02 -13.81
N THR A 103 0.91 -0.39 -13.08
CA THR A 103 1.71 0.74 -13.57
C THR A 103 3.16 0.38 -13.92
N ALA A 104 3.59 -0.85 -13.58
CA ALA A 104 4.95 -1.31 -13.88
C ALA A 104 5.17 -1.44 -15.39
N GLN A 105 6.45 -1.33 -15.81
CA GLN A 105 6.84 -1.41 -17.22
C GLN A 105 6.54 -2.78 -17.80
N THR A 106 6.19 -2.83 -19.09
CA THR A 106 5.91 -4.08 -19.83
C THR A 106 7.10 -5.02 -19.89
N HIS A 107 8.33 -4.50 -19.95
CA HIS A 107 9.55 -5.34 -19.95
C HIS A 107 9.76 -6.11 -18.63
N SER A 108 9.14 -5.65 -17.54
CA SER A 108 9.13 -6.34 -16.23
C SER A 108 7.85 -7.15 -16.00
N GLY A 109 6.99 -7.30 -17.02
CA GLY A 109 5.73 -8.01 -16.94
C GLY A 109 4.55 -7.15 -16.46
N GLY A 110 4.72 -5.83 -16.37
CA GLY A 110 3.65 -4.89 -15.99
C GLY A 110 2.73 -4.51 -17.13
N GLN A 111 1.66 -3.80 -16.81
CA GLN A 111 0.61 -3.39 -17.75
C GLN A 111 0.80 -1.95 -18.27
N GLN A 112 1.72 -1.20 -17.70
CA GLN A 112 2.05 0.19 -18.07
C GLN A 112 0.82 1.11 -18.14
N LEU A 113 -0.14 0.91 -17.22
CA LEU A 113 -1.34 1.73 -17.13
C LEU A 113 -1.08 3.04 -16.35
N PRO A 114 -1.96 4.06 -16.50
CA PRO A 114 -1.82 5.32 -15.77
C PRO A 114 -1.86 5.15 -14.25
N LYS A 115 -1.03 5.92 -13.53
CA LYS A 115 -1.02 5.97 -12.06
C LYS A 115 -2.37 6.39 -11.49
N ALA A 116 -3.06 7.29 -12.16
CA ALA A 116 -4.41 7.70 -11.76
C ALA A 116 -5.41 6.53 -11.73
N LEU A 117 -5.29 5.57 -12.68
CA LEU A 117 -6.13 4.37 -12.71
C LEU A 117 -5.75 3.39 -11.60
N GLU A 118 -4.46 3.20 -11.31
CA GLU A 118 -4.00 2.42 -10.17
C GLU A 118 -4.57 2.96 -8.85
N LEU A 119 -4.46 4.28 -8.63
CA LEU A 119 -4.98 4.93 -7.42
C LEU A 119 -6.49 4.73 -7.28
N ALA A 120 -7.25 4.80 -8.37
CA ALA A 120 -8.68 4.54 -8.38
C ALA A 120 -9.02 3.09 -8.00
N ALA A 121 -8.27 2.12 -8.52
CA ALA A 121 -8.43 0.71 -8.16
C ALA A 121 -8.06 0.46 -6.67
N TYR A 122 -6.98 1.08 -6.18
CA TYR A 122 -6.56 0.92 -4.79
C TYR A 122 -7.48 1.62 -3.78
N GLU A 123 -8.23 2.65 -4.18
CA GLU A 123 -9.28 3.20 -3.33
C GLU A 123 -10.28 2.12 -2.91
N THR A 124 -10.69 1.25 -3.82
CA THR A 124 -11.64 0.18 -3.54
C THR A 124 -11.04 -0.90 -2.63
N VAL A 125 -9.76 -1.22 -2.83
CA VAL A 125 -9.01 -2.17 -1.98
C VAL A 125 -8.93 -1.65 -0.55
N HIS A 126 -8.52 -0.39 -0.36
CA HIS A 126 -8.40 0.22 0.97
C HIS A 126 -9.77 0.42 1.64
N SER A 127 -10.80 0.76 0.88
CA SER A 127 -12.18 0.84 1.39
C SER A 127 -12.68 -0.51 1.90
N ALA A 128 -12.39 -1.58 1.19
CA ALA A 128 -12.81 -2.92 1.55
C ALA A 128 -12.01 -3.48 2.73
N ASN A 129 -10.68 -3.38 2.67
CA ASN A 129 -9.77 -3.92 3.69
C ASN A 129 -8.42 -3.19 3.67
N MET A 130 -8.29 -2.11 4.43
CA MET A 130 -7.06 -1.32 4.51
C MET A 130 -5.87 -2.16 5.03
N ALA A 131 -6.10 -3.02 6.01
CA ALA A 131 -5.04 -3.87 6.58
C ALA A 131 -4.38 -4.77 5.53
N PHE A 132 -5.17 -5.27 4.58
CA PHE A 132 -4.68 -6.01 3.42
C PHE A 132 -3.98 -5.09 2.41
N GLY A 133 -4.62 -3.96 2.06
CA GLY A 133 -4.15 -3.05 1.01
C GLY A 133 -2.75 -2.47 1.25
N LEU A 134 -2.33 -2.37 2.51
CA LEU A 134 -0.99 -1.90 2.88
C LEU A 134 0.15 -2.79 2.34
N CYS A 135 -0.08 -4.10 2.18
CA CYS A 135 0.92 -5.01 1.63
C CYS A 135 1.25 -4.72 0.15
N PRO A 136 0.29 -4.79 -0.78
CA PRO A 136 0.57 -4.51 -2.17
C PRO A 136 0.95 -3.04 -2.43
N MET A 137 0.43 -2.09 -1.64
CA MET A 137 0.82 -0.68 -1.74
C MET A 137 2.35 -0.49 -1.54
N LEU A 138 2.93 -1.15 -0.54
CA LEU A 138 4.38 -1.06 -0.32
C LEU A 138 5.17 -1.80 -1.41
N SER A 139 4.64 -2.89 -1.95
CA SER A 139 5.25 -3.60 -3.08
C SER A 139 5.30 -2.73 -4.34
N LEU A 140 4.22 -2.01 -4.68
CA LEU A 140 4.20 -1.04 -5.77
C LEU A 140 5.24 0.06 -5.59
N ALA A 141 5.34 0.61 -4.39
CA ALA A 141 6.32 1.65 -4.09
C ALA A 141 7.77 1.13 -4.18
N ALA A 142 8.01 -0.16 -3.81
CA ALA A 142 9.31 -0.80 -3.97
C ALA A 142 9.66 -1.03 -5.45
N ILE A 143 8.70 -1.42 -6.29
CA ILE A 143 8.86 -1.53 -7.74
C ILE A 143 9.30 -0.19 -8.33
N GLU A 144 8.61 0.91 -8.02
CA GLU A 144 8.95 2.24 -8.50
C GLU A 144 10.38 2.66 -8.07
N ALA A 145 10.76 2.37 -6.83
CA ALA A 145 12.11 2.67 -6.36
C ALA A 145 13.18 1.87 -7.10
N LEU A 146 12.99 0.57 -7.28
CA LEU A 146 13.94 -0.28 -8.01
C LEU A 146 14.01 0.07 -9.50
N GLU A 147 12.88 0.39 -10.13
CA GLU A 147 12.89 0.88 -11.52
C GLU A 147 13.72 2.17 -11.67
N ALA A 148 13.60 3.10 -10.69
CA ALA A 148 14.26 4.39 -10.74
C ALA A 148 15.76 4.32 -10.43
N VAL A 149 16.18 3.55 -9.42
CA VAL A 149 17.54 3.64 -8.87
C VAL A 149 18.26 2.30 -8.71
N GLY A 150 17.58 1.17 -8.94
CA GLY A 150 18.19 -0.16 -8.93
C GLY A 150 19.19 -0.36 -10.08
N THR A 151 20.20 -1.20 -9.87
CA THR A 151 21.10 -1.66 -10.94
C THR A 151 20.35 -2.58 -11.89
N ASP A 152 20.88 -2.77 -13.10
CA ASP A 152 20.27 -3.69 -14.09
C ASP A 152 20.14 -5.11 -13.52
N SER A 153 21.17 -5.60 -12.80
CA SER A 153 21.13 -6.90 -12.12
C SER A 153 20.04 -6.98 -11.06
N GLN A 154 19.86 -5.92 -10.24
CA GLN A 154 18.78 -5.86 -9.25
C GLN A 154 17.40 -5.85 -9.92
N LYS A 155 17.25 -5.12 -10.99
CA LYS A 155 16.00 -5.09 -11.77
C LYS A 155 15.67 -6.45 -12.34
N GLU A 156 16.65 -7.11 -12.98
CA GLU A 156 16.50 -8.44 -13.56
C GLU A 156 16.11 -9.48 -12.49
N THR A 157 16.75 -9.43 -11.32
CA THR A 157 16.53 -10.40 -10.24
C THR A 157 15.18 -10.20 -9.53
N TYR A 158 14.77 -8.96 -9.26
CA TYR A 158 13.68 -8.69 -8.32
C TYR A 158 12.40 -8.15 -8.97
N LEU A 159 12.48 -7.34 -10.06
CA LEU A 159 11.30 -6.63 -10.56
C LEU A 159 10.21 -7.55 -11.09
N THR A 160 10.53 -8.51 -11.94
CA THR A 160 9.50 -9.39 -12.51
C THR A 160 8.69 -10.12 -11.44
N ARG A 161 9.34 -10.55 -10.36
CA ARG A 161 8.69 -11.26 -9.26
C ARG A 161 7.88 -10.34 -8.34
N LEU A 162 8.31 -9.10 -8.15
CA LEU A 162 7.52 -8.09 -7.46
C LEU A 162 6.30 -7.67 -8.29
N VAL A 163 6.49 -7.48 -9.60
CA VAL A 163 5.43 -7.08 -10.53
C VAL A 163 4.37 -8.18 -10.68
N SER A 164 4.78 -9.44 -10.73
CA SER A 164 3.82 -10.57 -10.75
C SER A 164 3.11 -10.78 -9.40
N GLY A 165 3.61 -10.18 -8.32
CA GLY A 165 3.11 -10.41 -6.96
C GLY A 165 3.58 -11.74 -6.34
N GLU A 166 4.49 -12.47 -6.98
CA GLU A 166 5.11 -13.66 -6.41
C GLU A 166 5.92 -13.31 -5.16
N TRP A 167 6.54 -12.13 -5.14
CA TRP A 167 7.21 -11.55 -3.99
C TRP A 167 6.59 -10.20 -3.60
N THR A 168 6.83 -9.80 -2.35
CA THR A 168 6.39 -8.49 -1.83
C THR A 168 7.57 -7.60 -1.51
N GLY A 169 7.31 -6.29 -1.45
CA GLY A 169 8.28 -5.28 -1.04
C GLY A 169 7.92 -4.66 0.31
N ALA A 170 8.92 -4.31 1.11
CA ALA A 170 8.75 -3.62 2.38
C ALA A 170 9.68 -2.41 2.50
N MET A 171 9.17 -1.33 3.09
CA MET A 171 9.90 -0.08 3.35
C MET A 171 10.43 -0.09 4.79
N VAL A 172 11.77 -0.01 4.95
CA VAL A 172 12.42 -0.26 6.23
C VAL A 172 13.32 0.91 6.63
N LEU A 173 12.75 1.87 7.40
CA LEU A 173 13.44 3.09 7.79
C LEU A 173 13.66 3.19 9.30
N THR A 174 12.55 3.16 10.04
CA THR A 174 12.41 3.63 11.42
C THR A 174 13.16 2.75 12.41
N GLU A 175 13.85 3.38 13.35
CA GLU A 175 14.48 2.74 14.51
C GLU A 175 13.89 3.30 15.81
N PRO A 176 14.10 2.64 16.97
CA PRO A 176 13.60 3.13 18.26
C PRO A 176 14.01 4.57 18.58
N GLY A 177 15.21 4.98 18.15
CA GLY A 177 15.75 6.34 18.33
C GLY A 177 15.64 7.26 17.11
N ALA A 178 15.13 6.79 15.98
CA ALA A 178 15.16 7.51 14.70
C ALA A 178 13.87 7.27 13.91
N GLY A 179 12.88 8.12 14.11
CA GLY A 179 11.60 8.10 13.37
C GLY A 179 11.46 9.37 12.55
N SER A 180 11.05 10.49 13.17
CA SER A 180 10.95 11.79 12.49
C SER A 180 12.32 12.32 12.08
N ASP A 181 13.35 12.10 12.91
CA ASP A 181 14.75 12.41 12.57
C ASP A 181 15.47 11.11 12.16
N LEU A 182 15.44 10.79 10.89
CA LEU A 182 16.20 9.66 10.33
C LEU A 182 17.71 9.90 10.35
N GLY A 183 18.16 11.14 10.53
CA GLY A 183 19.58 11.45 10.70
C GLY A 183 20.22 10.77 11.91
N ALA A 184 19.42 10.33 12.88
CA ALA A 184 19.85 9.64 14.09
C ALA A 184 19.87 8.10 13.96
N LEU A 185 19.57 7.52 12.78
CA LEU A 185 19.60 6.07 12.62
C LEU A 185 21.00 5.47 12.83
N THR A 186 21.04 4.28 13.42
CA THR A 186 22.25 3.59 13.89
C THR A 186 22.51 2.27 13.16
N ALA A 187 21.56 1.72 12.41
CA ALA A 187 21.78 0.50 11.62
C ALA A 187 22.97 0.69 10.68
N THR A 188 23.82 -0.32 10.59
CA THR A 188 25.07 -0.30 9.83
C THR A 188 25.06 -1.33 8.70
N ALA A 189 25.80 -1.04 7.63
CA ALA A 189 26.06 -1.96 6.54
C ALA A 189 27.57 -2.00 6.26
N ILE A 190 28.22 -3.12 6.58
CA ILE A 190 29.66 -3.32 6.46
C ILE A 190 29.96 -4.09 5.18
N PRO A 191 30.84 -3.58 4.27
CA PRO A 191 31.19 -4.29 3.04
C PRO A 191 31.82 -5.66 3.30
N ASN A 192 31.38 -6.70 2.56
CA ASN A 192 31.98 -8.04 2.57
C ASN A 192 33.21 -8.17 1.65
N GLY A 193 33.43 -7.20 0.75
CA GLY A 193 34.51 -7.25 -0.25
C GLY A 193 34.14 -7.94 -1.55
N ASP A 194 32.97 -8.52 -1.67
CA ASP A 194 32.40 -9.20 -2.86
C ASP A 194 31.28 -8.40 -3.54
N GLY A 195 31.05 -7.16 -3.12
CA GLY A 195 29.97 -6.29 -3.60
C GLY A 195 28.71 -6.36 -2.73
N THR A 196 28.64 -7.29 -1.78
CA THR A 196 27.56 -7.37 -0.79
C THR A 196 27.95 -6.72 0.55
N TYR A 197 26.98 -6.60 1.44
CA TYR A 197 27.13 -5.95 2.74
C TYR A 197 26.51 -6.79 3.84
N LYS A 198 27.08 -6.70 5.06
CA LYS A 198 26.48 -7.17 6.32
C LYS A 198 25.67 -6.07 6.94
N LEU A 199 24.36 -6.24 6.92
CA LEU A 199 23.40 -5.29 7.49
C LEU A 199 23.07 -5.70 8.92
N SER A 200 23.26 -4.78 9.88
CA SER A 200 22.99 -5.05 11.30
C SER A 200 22.23 -3.88 11.94
N GLY A 201 21.27 -4.19 12.80
CA GLY A 201 20.47 -3.23 13.55
C GLY A 201 19.04 -3.67 13.76
N GLN A 202 18.27 -2.85 14.48
CA GLN A 202 16.86 -3.09 14.73
C GLN A 202 16.00 -2.01 14.05
N LYS A 203 14.93 -2.44 13.42
CA LYS A 203 13.94 -1.57 12.78
C LYS A 203 12.56 -1.82 13.39
N ILE A 204 11.79 -0.75 13.56
CA ILE A 204 10.45 -0.82 14.17
C ILE A 204 9.39 -0.25 13.24
N PHE A 205 8.14 -0.63 13.49
CA PHE A 205 6.97 -0.21 12.69
C PHE A 205 7.05 -0.61 11.21
N ILE A 206 7.65 -1.76 10.93
CA ILE A 206 7.80 -2.24 9.55
C ILE A 206 6.52 -2.94 9.11
N THR A 207 5.74 -2.23 8.33
CA THR A 207 4.48 -2.71 7.74
C THR A 207 4.76 -3.88 6.80
N TRP A 208 4.11 -5.03 7.06
CA TRP A 208 4.32 -6.27 6.31
C TRP A 208 5.80 -6.67 6.19
N GLY A 209 6.57 -6.39 7.24
CA GLY A 209 8.00 -6.68 7.26
C GLY A 209 8.34 -8.17 7.27
N ASP A 210 7.47 -9.02 7.78
CA ASP A 210 7.54 -10.47 7.61
C ASP A 210 6.14 -11.07 7.49
N HIS A 211 6.02 -12.13 6.70
CA HIS A 211 4.81 -12.92 6.51
C HIS A 211 5.10 -14.18 5.69
N ASP A 212 4.11 -15.07 5.59
CA ASP A 212 4.12 -16.29 4.79
C ASP A 212 3.10 -16.28 3.63
N ALA A 213 2.61 -15.09 3.24
CA ALA A 213 1.66 -14.94 2.15
C ALA A 213 2.31 -15.08 0.75
N THR A 214 3.63 -14.86 0.67
CA THR A 214 4.44 -14.97 -0.55
C THR A 214 5.73 -15.72 -0.27
N ASP A 215 6.38 -16.18 -1.34
CA ASP A 215 7.60 -17.00 -1.24
C ASP A 215 8.81 -16.19 -0.75
N ASN A 216 8.86 -14.89 -1.05
CA ASN A 216 9.95 -14.01 -0.62
C ASN A 216 9.44 -12.58 -0.34
N ILE A 217 10.23 -11.82 0.42
CA ILE A 217 10.00 -10.42 0.75
C ILE A 217 11.28 -9.63 0.47
N VAL A 218 11.19 -8.54 -0.26
CA VAL A 218 12.31 -7.64 -0.58
C VAL A 218 12.23 -6.41 0.32
N HIS A 219 13.20 -6.26 1.22
CA HIS A 219 13.31 -5.11 2.10
C HIS A 219 14.18 -4.03 1.47
N LEU A 220 13.69 -2.79 1.39
CA LEU A 220 14.48 -1.61 1.09
C LEU A 220 14.83 -0.91 2.41
N VAL A 221 16.07 -1.03 2.83
CA VAL A 221 16.54 -0.71 4.19
C VAL A 221 17.48 0.48 4.20
N LEU A 222 17.22 1.47 5.06
CA LEU A 222 18.15 2.56 5.32
C LEU A 222 19.18 2.14 6.39
N ALA A 223 20.47 2.29 6.07
CA ALA A 223 21.58 2.03 6.98
C ALA A 223 22.78 2.92 6.67
N ARG A 224 23.81 2.87 7.51
CA ARG A 224 25.06 3.64 7.37
C ARG A 224 26.22 2.75 6.97
N LEU A 225 27.04 3.25 6.07
CA LEU A 225 28.38 2.71 5.82
C LEU A 225 29.34 3.15 6.95
N PRO A 226 30.44 2.41 7.22
CA PRO A 226 31.36 2.71 8.32
C PRO A 226 31.89 4.14 8.33
N ASP A 227 32.31 4.66 7.19
CA ASP A 227 32.92 5.98 7.08
C ASP A 227 31.96 7.06 6.58
N SER A 228 30.65 6.82 6.73
CA SER A 228 29.64 7.76 6.25
C SER A 228 29.57 9.04 7.10
N PRO A 229 29.30 10.20 6.49
CA PRO A 229 29.15 11.44 7.23
C PRO A 229 27.95 11.37 8.20
N PRO A 230 27.98 12.12 9.32
CA PRO A 230 26.86 12.14 10.26
C PRO A 230 25.60 12.77 9.66
N GLY A 231 24.45 12.46 10.27
CA GLY A 231 23.15 13.01 9.87
C GLY A 231 22.59 12.41 8.59
N PRO A 232 21.60 13.04 7.95
CA PRO A 232 20.89 12.48 6.79
C PRO A 232 21.78 12.19 5.58
N LYS A 233 22.87 12.95 5.41
CA LYS A 233 23.80 12.83 4.28
C LYS A 233 24.67 11.57 4.32
N GLY A 234 24.68 10.83 5.42
CA GLY A 234 25.44 9.58 5.54
C GLY A 234 24.57 8.31 5.42
N ILE A 235 23.33 8.44 5.02
CA ILE A 235 22.40 7.33 4.90
C ILE A 235 22.48 6.73 3.48
N SER A 236 22.61 5.41 3.41
CA SER A 236 22.58 4.63 2.18
C SER A 236 21.35 3.71 2.15
N LEU A 237 20.93 3.32 0.97
CA LEU A 237 19.82 2.39 0.74
C LEU A 237 20.34 1.01 0.40
N PHE A 238 19.79 -0.01 1.04
CA PHE A 238 20.16 -1.41 0.83
C PHE A 238 18.94 -2.25 0.50
N LEU A 239 19.12 -3.25 -0.34
CA LEU A 239 18.16 -4.30 -0.61
C LEU A 239 18.57 -5.55 0.15
N ALA A 240 17.67 -6.11 0.94
CA ALA A 240 17.84 -7.40 1.62
C ALA A 240 16.59 -8.25 1.38
N SER A 241 16.72 -9.43 0.81
CA SER A 241 15.61 -10.38 0.60
C SER A 241 15.51 -11.37 1.75
N LYS A 242 14.29 -11.80 2.11
CA LYS A 242 14.02 -12.76 3.19
C LYS A 242 14.72 -14.09 2.96
N TYR A 243 14.72 -14.57 1.73
CA TYR A 243 15.50 -15.71 1.26
C TYR A 243 16.48 -15.22 0.21
N HIS A 244 17.70 -15.75 0.25
CA HIS A 244 18.69 -15.47 -0.80
C HIS A 244 18.16 -15.89 -2.16
N VAL A 245 18.57 -15.18 -3.21
CA VAL A 245 18.22 -15.52 -4.58
C VAL A 245 19.45 -16.06 -5.26
N ASN A 246 19.40 -17.32 -5.70
CA ASN A 246 20.49 -17.98 -6.44
C ASN A 246 20.60 -17.42 -7.87
N ALA A 247 21.72 -17.65 -8.53
CA ALA A 247 21.96 -17.18 -9.88
C ALA A 247 20.95 -17.71 -10.93
N ASP A 248 20.29 -18.83 -10.65
CA ASP A 248 19.21 -19.40 -11.47
C ASP A 248 17.82 -18.85 -11.12
N GLY A 249 17.74 -17.90 -10.18
CA GLY A 249 16.50 -17.31 -9.69
C GLY A 249 15.73 -18.14 -8.65
N SER A 250 16.23 -19.31 -8.27
CA SER A 250 15.64 -20.11 -7.19
C SER A 250 15.93 -19.49 -5.82
N LEU A 251 15.09 -19.82 -4.83
CA LEU A 251 15.30 -19.39 -3.46
C LEU A 251 16.32 -20.27 -2.76
N GLY A 252 17.26 -19.63 -2.09
CA GLY A 252 18.29 -20.26 -1.26
C GLY A 252 17.89 -20.28 0.22
N GLU A 253 18.89 -20.21 1.10
CA GLU A 253 18.70 -20.17 2.54
C GLU A 253 18.04 -18.86 3.00
N ARG A 254 17.40 -18.91 4.19
CA ARG A 254 16.86 -17.72 4.83
C ARG A 254 17.99 -16.75 5.21
N ASN A 255 17.82 -15.48 4.90
CA ASN A 255 18.75 -14.43 5.28
C ASN A 255 18.73 -14.17 6.79
N SER A 256 19.81 -13.60 7.31
CA SER A 256 20.02 -13.38 8.75
C SER A 256 19.25 -12.16 9.27
N PHE A 257 17.94 -12.10 8.99
CA PHE A 257 17.02 -11.19 9.65
C PHE A 257 15.68 -11.86 9.95
N HIS A 258 15.03 -11.39 11.00
CA HIS A 258 13.78 -11.99 11.46
C HIS A 258 12.89 -10.99 12.20
N PRO A 259 11.58 -11.23 12.26
CA PRO A 259 10.69 -10.47 13.11
C PRO A 259 10.92 -10.86 14.58
N VAL A 260 11.08 -9.85 15.43
CA VAL A 260 11.16 -10.01 16.89
C VAL A 260 9.75 -10.05 17.49
N SER A 261 8.87 -9.20 16.95
CA SER A 261 7.47 -9.10 17.38
C SER A 261 6.64 -8.38 16.31
N VAL A 262 5.33 -8.40 16.50
CA VAL A 262 4.37 -7.52 15.82
C VAL A 262 3.75 -6.55 16.81
N GLU A 263 3.48 -5.33 16.37
CA GLU A 263 2.89 -4.27 17.19
C GLU A 263 1.41 -4.53 17.47
N HIS A 264 0.97 -4.25 18.69
CA HIS A 264 -0.43 -4.15 19.04
C HIS A 264 -0.89 -2.70 18.79
N LYS A 265 -1.84 -2.51 17.86
CA LYS A 265 -2.27 -1.20 17.37
C LYS A 265 -3.72 -0.90 17.74
N LEU A 266 -4.16 0.36 17.54
CA LEU A 266 -5.56 0.77 17.70
C LEU A 266 -6.49 0.22 16.60
N GLY A 267 -5.94 -0.10 15.44
CA GLY A 267 -6.67 -0.65 14.29
C GLY A 267 -5.72 -1.34 13.33
N ILE A 268 -6.22 -1.76 12.17
CA ILE A 268 -5.48 -2.51 11.14
C ILE A 268 -4.72 -3.71 11.71
N HIS A 269 -5.32 -4.43 12.65
CA HIS A 269 -4.69 -5.56 13.34
C HIS A 269 -4.28 -6.68 12.37
N GLY A 270 -5.00 -6.82 11.25
CA GLY A 270 -4.67 -7.78 10.19
C GLY A 270 -3.40 -7.45 9.41
N SER A 271 -2.90 -6.20 9.49
CA SER A 271 -1.62 -5.79 8.90
C SER A 271 -0.50 -6.06 9.89
N PRO A 272 0.44 -6.99 9.64
CA PRO A 272 1.58 -7.19 10.52
C PRO A 272 2.49 -5.96 10.48
N THR A 273 2.66 -5.31 11.62
CA THR A 273 3.59 -4.21 11.80
C THR A 273 4.74 -4.71 12.65
N CYS A 274 5.86 -5.03 12.00
CA CYS A 274 6.94 -5.82 12.60
C CYS A 274 8.00 -4.95 13.28
N VAL A 275 8.56 -5.48 14.35
CA VAL A 275 9.90 -5.14 14.83
C VAL A 275 10.85 -6.15 14.19
N MET A 276 11.83 -5.66 13.40
CA MET A 276 12.76 -6.49 12.64
C MET A 276 14.17 -6.39 13.22
N ALA A 277 14.83 -7.52 13.43
CA ALA A 277 16.26 -7.60 13.77
C ALA A 277 17.05 -8.07 12.55
N TYR A 278 18.14 -7.37 12.26
CA TYR A 278 19.13 -7.71 11.24
C TYR A 278 20.45 -8.05 11.93
N GLU A 279 20.94 -9.26 11.69
CA GLU A 279 22.09 -9.86 12.39
C GLU A 279 23.12 -10.30 11.34
N ASP A 280 23.90 -9.33 10.83
CA ASP A 280 24.80 -9.53 9.68
C ASP A 280 24.05 -10.03 8.43
N ALA A 281 22.83 -9.56 8.20
CA ALA A 281 22.04 -9.92 7.06
C ALA A 281 22.72 -9.50 5.76
N THR A 282 22.75 -10.39 4.78
CA THR A 282 23.30 -10.07 3.45
C THR A 282 22.42 -9.07 2.73
N ALA A 283 23.02 -8.00 2.25
CA ALA A 283 22.33 -6.93 1.55
C ALA A 283 23.14 -6.41 0.36
N GLU A 284 22.48 -5.78 -0.58
CA GLU A 284 23.08 -5.12 -1.74
C GLU A 284 22.83 -3.61 -1.66
N LEU A 285 23.81 -2.79 -2.05
CA LEU A 285 23.62 -1.34 -2.14
C LEU A 285 22.69 -1.01 -3.32
N VAL A 286 21.69 -0.16 -3.08
CA VAL A 286 20.78 0.35 -4.11
C VAL A 286 21.14 1.80 -4.41
N GLY A 287 21.45 2.09 -5.68
CA GLY A 287 21.89 3.39 -6.14
C GLY A 287 23.29 3.74 -5.65
N GLN A 288 23.51 4.99 -5.20
CA GLN A 288 24.83 5.49 -4.80
C GLN A 288 24.99 5.55 -3.28
N PRO A 289 26.21 5.32 -2.74
CA PRO A 289 26.52 5.50 -1.33
C PRO A 289 26.14 6.92 -0.86
N ASN A 290 25.61 7.01 0.37
CA ASN A 290 25.25 8.26 1.03
C ASN A 290 24.12 9.06 0.34
N GLN A 291 23.40 8.45 -0.59
CA GLN A 291 22.20 9.00 -1.24
C GLN A 291 20.91 8.22 -0.90
N GLY A 292 21.00 7.32 0.08
CA GLY A 292 19.91 6.41 0.40
C GLY A 292 18.62 7.11 0.80
N LEU A 293 18.68 8.26 1.44
CA LEU A 293 17.46 9.01 1.78
C LEU A 293 16.78 9.57 0.52
N ALA A 294 17.54 10.10 -0.45
CA ALA A 294 17.00 10.57 -1.72
C ALA A 294 16.37 9.40 -2.53
N HIS A 295 17.06 8.27 -2.59
CA HIS A 295 16.56 7.06 -3.26
C HIS A 295 15.29 6.50 -2.58
N MET A 296 15.24 6.47 -1.24
CA MET A 296 14.07 6.07 -0.48
C MET A 296 12.88 7.04 -0.67
N PHE A 297 13.14 8.32 -0.94
CA PHE A 297 12.08 9.29 -1.22
C PHE A 297 11.29 8.95 -2.49
N VAL A 298 11.84 8.23 -3.45
CA VAL A 298 11.08 7.70 -4.60
C VAL A 298 9.95 6.80 -4.09
N MET A 299 10.30 5.81 -3.27
CA MET A 299 9.33 4.91 -2.62
C MET A 299 8.35 5.67 -1.72
N MET A 300 8.85 6.60 -0.89
CA MET A 300 8.03 7.39 0.03
C MET A 300 7.05 8.31 -0.69
N ASN A 301 7.40 8.89 -1.83
CA ASN A 301 6.50 9.77 -2.58
C ASN A 301 5.36 8.98 -3.21
N ALA A 302 5.64 7.80 -3.77
CA ALA A 302 4.61 6.88 -4.24
C ALA A 302 3.66 6.48 -3.09
N ALA A 303 4.22 6.08 -1.95
CA ALA A 303 3.44 5.72 -0.76
C ALA A 303 2.61 6.90 -0.22
N ARG A 304 3.13 8.14 -0.20
CA ARG A 304 2.38 9.33 0.27
C ARG A 304 1.13 9.59 -0.56
N LEU A 305 1.22 9.43 -1.88
CA LEU A 305 0.07 9.59 -2.76
C LEU A 305 -0.96 8.48 -2.50
N ALA A 306 -0.50 7.24 -2.36
CA ALA A 306 -1.35 6.10 -2.02
C ALA A 306 -2.03 6.26 -0.64
N VAL A 307 -1.32 6.76 0.39
CA VAL A 307 -1.90 7.07 1.71
C VAL A 307 -2.99 8.15 1.63
N GLY A 308 -2.89 9.10 0.70
CA GLY A 308 -3.99 10.02 0.41
C GLY A 308 -5.26 9.27 -0.02
N VAL A 309 -5.10 8.27 -0.88
CA VAL A 309 -6.21 7.41 -1.34
C VAL A 309 -6.72 6.48 -0.23
N GLU A 310 -5.86 5.98 0.67
CA GLU A 310 -6.29 5.26 1.87
C GLU A 310 -7.25 6.09 2.72
N GLY A 311 -6.94 7.38 2.90
CA GLY A 311 -7.81 8.32 3.62
C GLY A 311 -9.19 8.44 2.97
N VAL A 312 -9.26 8.50 1.64
CA VAL A 312 -10.52 8.48 0.88
C VAL A 312 -11.25 7.15 1.07
N GLY A 313 -10.53 6.04 0.94
CA GLY A 313 -11.09 4.69 1.10
C GLY A 313 -11.73 4.45 2.45
N ILE A 314 -11.06 4.82 3.54
CA ILE A 314 -11.59 4.71 4.91
C ILE A 314 -12.78 5.64 5.12
N ALA A 315 -12.74 6.87 4.60
CA ALA A 315 -13.85 7.81 4.69
C ALA A 315 -15.09 7.29 3.94
N GLU A 316 -14.91 6.72 2.74
CA GLU A 316 -15.97 6.09 1.95
C GLU A 316 -16.58 4.90 2.71
N ARG A 317 -15.77 4.03 3.28
CA ARG A 317 -16.24 2.90 4.09
C ARG A 317 -17.06 3.38 5.29
N ALA A 318 -16.56 4.38 6.01
CA ALA A 318 -17.26 4.97 7.16
C ALA A 318 -18.60 5.60 6.75
N TYR A 319 -18.64 6.29 5.60
CA TYR A 319 -19.86 6.89 5.06
C TYR A 319 -20.91 5.83 4.72
N GLN A 320 -20.54 4.76 4.02
CA GLN A 320 -21.46 3.68 3.65
C GLN A 320 -22.06 3.02 4.89
N HIS A 321 -21.24 2.76 5.90
CA HIS A 321 -21.69 2.19 7.16
C HIS A 321 -22.65 3.13 7.91
N ALA A 322 -22.30 4.41 8.00
CA ALA A 322 -23.15 5.42 8.63
C ALA A 322 -24.49 5.60 7.91
N LEU A 323 -24.48 5.59 6.56
CA LEU A 323 -25.68 5.69 5.74
C LEU A 323 -26.59 4.48 5.95
N GLN A 324 -26.06 3.27 5.89
CA GLN A 324 -26.80 2.04 6.13
C GLN A 324 -27.45 2.07 7.51
N TYR A 325 -26.67 2.36 8.55
CA TYR A 325 -27.22 2.47 9.91
C TYR A 325 -28.33 3.52 10.02
N ALA A 326 -28.15 4.69 9.39
CA ALA A 326 -29.16 5.76 9.43
C ALA A 326 -30.45 5.39 8.70
N GLN A 327 -30.41 4.52 7.70
CA GLN A 327 -31.58 3.98 7.00
C GLN A 327 -32.31 2.90 7.81
N GLU A 328 -31.59 2.11 8.60
CA GLU A 328 -32.14 0.99 9.38
C GLU A 328 -32.60 1.40 10.77
N ARG A 329 -31.83 2.26 11.47
CA ARG A 329 -32.13 2.74 12.82
C ARG A 329 -33.35 3.63 12.80
N LYS A 330 -34.39 3.24 13.53
CA LYS A 330 -35.64 4.03 13.68
C LYS A 330 -35.70 4.67 15.05
N GLN A 331 -35.99 5.98 15.10
CA GLN A 331 -36.22 6.73 16.31
C GLN A 331 -36.79 8.12 15.99
N GLY A 332 -37.68 8.59 16.83
CA GLY A 332 -38.31 9.92 16.69
C GLY A 332 -39.38 9.97 15.60
N ARG A 333 -39.75 11.18 15.21
CA ARG A 333 -40.78 11.47 14.20
C ARG A 333 -40.11 12.18 13.00
N SER A 334 -40.40 11.72 11.81
CA SER A 334 -39.94 12.40 10.59
C SER A 334 -40.59 13.79 10.48
N VAL A 335 -39.78 14.81 10.33
CA VAL A 335 -40.23 16.18 10.09
C VAL A 335 -40.88 16.38 8.71
N TRP A 336 -40.59 15.46 7.78
CA TRP A 336 -41.06 15.51 6.39
C TRP A 336 -42.43 14.83 6.22
N THR A 337 -42.63 13.69 6.87
CA THR A 337 -43.81 12.84 6.67
C THR A 337 -44.73 12.83 7.93
N GLY A 338 -44.26 13.30 9.07
CA GLY A 338 -44.99 13.23 10.35
C GLY A 338 -45.08 11.80 10.94
N VAL A 339 -44.48 10.80 10.29
CA VAL A 339 -44.50 9.39 10.73
C VAL A 339 -43.63 9.21 11.97
N ALA A 340 -44.19 8.60 13.02
CA ALA A 340 -43.44 8.24 14.21
C ALA A 340 -42.59 7.01 13.99
N ASN A 341 -41.48 6.88 14.75
CA ASN A 341 -40.55 5.79 14.66
C ASN A 341 -39.98 5.63 13.24
N SER A 342 -39.59 6.75 12.63
CA SER A 342 -39.00 6.84 11.29
C SER A 342 -37.50 6.49 11.31
N PRO A 343 -36.91 6.09 10.19
CA PRO A 343 -35.44 5.99 10.03
C PRO A 343 -34.77 7.33 10.42
N ILE A 344 -33.64 7.26 11.11
CA ILE A 344 -32.94 8.48 11.55
C ILE A 344 -32.38 9.31 10.40
N VAL A 345 -32.22 8.75 9.20
CA VAL A 345 -31.88 9.47 7.99
C VAL A 345 -32.91 10.56 7.64
N ASP A 346 -34.13 10.48 8.15
CA ASP A 346 -35.15 11.51 8.00
C ASP A 346 -34.92 12.77 8.85
N HIS A 347 -34.03 12.70 9.83
CA HIS A 347 -33.72 13.88 10.66
C HIS A 347 -32.77 14.83 9.90
N PRO A 348 -33.07 16.15 9.87
CA PRO A 348 -32.33 17.13 9.08
C PRO A 348 -30.84 17.20 9.39
N ASP A 349 -30.44 17.08 10.64
CA ASP A 349 -29.03 17.10 11.09
C ASP A 349 -28.26 15.84 10.68
N VAL A 350 -28.89 14.65 10.72
CA VAL A 350 -28.33 13.41 10.21
C VAL A 350 -28.14 13.49 8.70
N ARG A 351 -29.14 13.95 7.95
CA ARG A 351 -29.02 14.17 6.48
C ARG A 351 -27.92 15.15 6.15
N ARG A 352 -27.86 16.29 6.86
CA ARG A 352 -26.80 17.28 6.68
C ARG A 352 -25.42 16.66 6.93
N THR A 353 -25.25 15.88 8.00
CA THR A 353 -23.98 15.22 8.32
C THR A 353 -23.56 14.26 7.21
N LEU A 354 -24.45 13.37 6.76
CA LEU A 354 -24.18 12.43 5.65
C LEU A 354 -23.86 13.16 4.35
N SER A 355 -24.59 14.25 4.04
CA SER A 355 -24.31 15.05 2.82
C SER A 355 -22.94 15.71 2.89
N VAL A 356 -22.54 16.24 4.04
CA VAL A 356 -21.20 16.82 4.25
C VAL A 356 -20.10 15.75 4.14
N MET A 357 -20.31 14.55 4.71
CA MET A 357 -19.39 13.44 4.56
C MET A 357 -19.20 13.10 3.08
N LYS A 358 -20.29 12.89 2.33
CA LYS A 358 -20.23 12.56 0.89
C LYS A 358 -19.52 13.64 0.08
N ALA A 359 -19.81 14.92 0.34
CA ALA A 359 -19.16 16.03 -0.36
C ALA A 359 -17.65 16.10 -0.09
N LYS A 360 -17.21 15.88 1.16
CA LYS A 360 -15.79 15.85 1.52
C LYS A 360 -15.05 14.67 0.87
N ILE A 361 -15.68 13.49 0.83
CA ILE A 361 -15.12 12.31 0.17
C ILE A 361 -14.94 12.56 -1.32
N ALA A 362 -15.97 13.11 -1.99
CA ALA A 362 -15.89 13.44 -3.41
C ALA A 362 -14.77 14.45 -3.70
N ALA A 363 -14.61 15.48 -2.88
CA ALA A 363 -13.54 16.47 -3.01
C ALA A 363 -12.16 15.85 -2.78
N ALA A 364 -11.99 15.02 -1.75
CA ALA A 364 -10.73 14.34 -1.47
C ALA A 364 -10.34 13.34 -2.59
N ARG A 365 -11.32 12.57 -3.10
CA ARG A 365 -11.14 11.69 -4.27
C ARG A 365 -10.66 12.48 -5.48
N ALA A 366 -11.33 13.60 -5.77
CA ALA A 366 -10.95 14.47 -6.89
C ALA A 366 -9.50 14.97 -6.76
N ILE A 367 -9.08 15.40 -5.57
CA ILE A 367 -7.69 15.83 -5.31
C ILE A 367 -6.70 14.68 -5.56
N CYS A 368 -6.94 13.50 -5.00
CA CYS A 368 -6.04 12.35 -5.17
C CYS A 368 -5.92 11.93 -6.64
N LEU A 369 -7.04 11.79 -7.34
CA LEU A 369 -7.05 11.36 -8.74
C LEU A 369 -6.46 12.42 -9.68
N SER A 370 -6.74 13.73 -9.45
CA SER A 370 -6.10 14.80 -10.21
C SER A 370 -4.58 14.85 -9.97
N THR A 371 -4.13 14.52 -8.76
CA THR A 371 -2.69 14.41 -8.48
C THR A 371 -2.08 13.22 -9.22
N GLY A 372 -2.79 12.08 -9.32
CA GLY A 372 -2.38 10.94 -10.13
C GLY A 372 -2.25 11.31 -11.61
N VAL A 373 -3.25 11.97 -12.19
CA VAL A 373 -3.21 12.47 -13.57
C VAL A 373 -2.04 13.43 -13.79
N ALA A 374 -1.78 14.34 -12.85
CA ALA A 374 -0.63 15.25 -12.94
C ALA A 374 0.70 14.49 -12.92
N ALA A 375 0.82 13.44 -12.09
CA ALA A 375 2.01 12.57 -12.06
C ALA A 375 2.20 11.83 -13.40
N ASP A 376 1.13 11.33 -14.01
CA ASP A 376 1.15 10.69 -15.32
C ASP A 376 1.59 11.65 -16.43
N GLN A 377 1.13 12.93 -16.39
CA GLN A 377 1.46 13.97 -17.37
C GLN A 377 2.92 14.46 -17.26
N ILE A 378 3.48 14.52 -16.04
CA ILE A 378 4.89 14.91 -15.83
C ILE A 378 5.83 13.92 -16.53
N GLY A 379 5.40 12.68 -16.67
CA GLY A 379 6.11 11.62 -17.36
C GLY A 379 7.37 11.15 -16.62
N ARG A 380 7.74 9.90 -16.87
CA ARG A 380 8.96 9.29 -16.28
C ARG A 380 10.26 9.96 -16.74
N ALA A 381 10.26 10.70 -17.84
CA ALA A 381 11.44 11.41 -18.34
C ALA A 381 11.87 12.56 -17.40
N SER A 382 10.92 13.24 -16.76
CA SER A 382 11.24 14.36 -15.85
C SER A 382 11.76 13.92 -14.47
N TRP A 383 11.51 12.67 -14.06
CA TRP A 383 12.06 12.10 -12.82
C TRP A 383 13.57 11.87 -12.91
N ARG A 384 14.09 11.53 -14.11
CA ARG A 384 15.54 11.36 -14.34
C ARG A 384 16.32 12.68 -14.32
N GLU A 385 15.66 13.81 -14.54
CA GLU A 385 16.30 15.14 -14.57
C GLU A 385 16.25 15.88 -13.22
N ARG A 386 15.52 15.35 -12.21
CA ARG A 386 15.31 16.02 -10.91
C ARG A 386 15.87 15.28 -9.69
N VAL A 387 16.54 14.14 -9.90
CA VAL A 387 17.23 13.39 -8.83
C VAL A 387 18.74 13.63 -8.88
#